data_74e902a79721a8e6f2fc89074b72e9f1
#
_entry.id   74e902a79721a8e6f2fc89074b72e9f1
#
_cell.length_a   1.000
_cell.length_b   1.000
_cell.length_c   1.000
_cell.angle_alpha   90.00
_cell.angle_beta   90.00
_cell.angle_gamma   90.00
#
_symmetry.space_group_name_H-M   'P 1'
#
loop_
_entity.id
_entity.type
_entity.pdbx_description
1 polymer ?
#
loop_
_entity_poly.entity_id
_entity_poly.type
_entity_poly.pdbx_seq_one_letter_code
_entity_poly.pdbx_strand_id
1 'polypeptide(L)'
;TRSMVKKTGVQVFQFPQGIEWGEGNIAYVVIGIAARSDEHLALLRQLTHVLGDEDTAAQLATLADVEKFRAILLGESDAFSITEETLSLDIETQSLLTLTAINAGKLQQQSAVENSFVSEVVSNSALPLGKGLWVTDAVSGNVKNALAFSRAKTIFNHNGKAVKGVLTISAVNDQINETLARLLDDEVQNILLSGNTQQILTALNGGKVPVVAAQSEGQIATGAVIGTFTVRNEHGLHARPSAVLVNEVKKFTSKITVQNLTRET
;
A
#
# COMPACT_ATOMS: atom_id res chain seq x y z
N THR A 1 -5.18 -35.74 15.90
CA THR A 1 -5.60 -36.33 14.61
C THR A 1 -6.53 -35.40 13.89
N ARG A 2 -6.32 -35.17 12.59
CA ARG A 2 -7.12 -34.22 11.75
C ARG A 2 -8.62 -34.46 11.85
N SER A 3 -9.06 -35.69 12.03
CA SER A 3 -10.48 -36.08 12.12
C SER A 3 -11.19 -35.56 13.38
N MET A 4 -10.48 -35.17 14.41
CA MET A 4 -11.05 -34.64 15.65
C MET A 4 -11.20 -33.11 15.65
N VAL A 5 -10.63 -32.42 14.67
CA VAL A 5 -10.70 -30.96 14.57
C VAL A 5 -12.04 -30.57 13.96
N LYS A 6 -12.87 -29.88 14.72
CA LYS A 6 -14.19 -29.39 14.27
C LYS A 6 -14.06 -28.10 13.44
N LYS A 7 -13.12 -27.24 13.79
CA LYS A 7 -12.85 -25.95 13.14
C LYS A 7 -11.36 -25.66 13.17
N THR A 8 -10.79 -25.19 12.05
CA THR A 8 -9.41 -24.71 12.01
C THR A 8 -9.27 -23.51 12.92
N GLY A 9 -8.23 -23.50 13.74
CA GLY A 9 -7.96 -22.42 14.68
C GLY A 9 -6.50 -22.39 15.11
N VAL A 10 -6.10 -21.26 15.60
CA VAL A 10 -4.75 -21.00 16.14
C VAL A 10 -4.91 -20.41 17.53
N GLN A 11 -4.11 -20.91 18.45
CA GLN A 11 -3.96 -20.35 19.77
C GLN A 11 -2.50 -19.96 20.00
N VAL A 12 -2.28 -18.76 20.49
CA VAL A 12 -0.93 -18.25 20.75
C VAL A 12 -0.80 -17.92 22.22
N PHE A 13 0.34 -18.35 22.80
CA PHE A 13 0.74 -18.06 24.16
C PHE A 13 2.05 -17.30 24.14
N GLN A 14 2.11 -16.17 24.84
CA GLN A 14 3.31 -15.36 25.00
C GLN A 14 3.86 -15.51 26.43
N PHE A 15 5.16 -15.69 26.53
CA PHE A 15 5.89 -15.80 27.79
C PHE A 15 7.04 -14.78 27.78
N PRO A 16 6.81 -13.54 28.25
CA PRO A 16 7.82 -12.48 28.15
C PRO A 16 9.13 -12.76 28.87
N GLN A 17 9.11 -13.63 29.88
CA GLN A 17 10.31 -14.08 30.61
C GLN A 17 10.88 -15.39 30.08
N GLY A 18 10.25 -15.98 29.07
CA GLY A 18 10.59 -17.30 28.55
C GLY A 18 10.15 -18.44 29.46
N ILE A 19 9.92 -19.59 28.88
CA ILE A 19 9.71 -20.86 29.58
C ILE A 19 10.68 -21.90 29.04
N GLU A 20 11.13 -22.79 29.90
CA GLU A 20 11.97 -23.93 29.48
C GLU A 20 11.14 -24.90 28.63
N TRP A 21 11.60 -25.13 27.39
CA TRP A 21 10.93 -25.98 26.40
C TRP A 21 11.60 -27.36 26.22
N GLY A 22 12.59 -27.66 27.04
CA GLY A 22 13.39 -28.86 26.98
C GLY A 22 14.72 -28.68 26.26
N GLU A 23 15.68 -29.52 26.56
CA GLU A 23 17.03 -29.53 26.00
C GLU A 23 17.79 -28.20 26.12
N GLY A 24 17.45 -27.37 27.13
CA GLY A 24 18.03 -26.03 27.33
C GLY A 24 17.48 -24.94 26.45
N ASN A 25 16.44 -25.21 25.65
CA ASN A 25 15.77 -24.21 24.83
C ASN A 25 14.76 -23.41 25.66
N ILE A 26 14.67 -22.10 25.37
CA ILE A 26 13.70 -21.20 25.99
C ILE A 26 12.71 -20.76 24.92
N ALA A 27 11.40 -20.96 25.18
CA ALA A 27 10.33 -20.48 24.32
C ALA A 27 9.71 -19.21 24.88
N TYR A 28 9.59 -18.18 24.07
CA TYR A 28 8.91 -16.92 24.37
C TYR A 28 7.51 -16.86 23.76
N VAL A 29 7.30 -17.57 22.66
CA VAL A 29 6.00 -17.66 21.99
C VAL A 29 5.74 -19.13 21.64
N VAL A 30 4.56 -19.62 22.03
CA VAL A 30 4.11 -20.98 21.73
C VAL A 30 2.83 -20.89 20.91
N ILE A 31 2.80 -21.57 19.76
CA ILE A 31 1.68 -21.54 18.84
C ILE A 31 1.08 -22.93 18.69
N GLY A 32 -0.16 -23.10 19.15
CA GLY A 32 -0.95 -24.30 18.94
C GLY A 32 -1.82 -24.16 17.69
N ILE A 33 -1.74 -25.11 16.77
CA ILE A 33 -2.50 -25.11 15.53
C ILE A 33 -3.41 -26.33 15.49
N ALA A 34 -4.73 -26.08 15.38
CA ALA A 34 -5.72 -27.09 15.06
C ALA A 34 -6.15 -26.90 13.61
N ALA A 35 -5.87 -27.88 12.74
CA ALA A 35 -6.16 -27.79 11.32
C ALA A 35 -6.98 -28.97 10.82
N ARG A 36 -8.06 -28.67 10.09
CA ARG A 36 -8.97 -29.67 9.51
C ARG A 36 -8.57 -30.04 8.07
N SER A 37 -8.04 -29.09 7.32
CA SER A 37 -7.70 -29.19 5.90
C SER A 37 -6.32 -28.62 5.63
N ASP A 38 -5.92 -28.50 4.38
CA ASP A 38 -4.62 -27.93 3.96
C ASP A 38 -4.57 -26.37 4.06
N GLU A 39 -5.66 -25.73 4.51
CA GLU A 39 -5.70 -24.27 4.80
C GLU A 39 -4.59 -23.84 5.78
N HIS A 40 -4.16 -24.76 6.69
CA HIS A 40 -3.07 -24.50 7.61
C HIS A 40 -1.71 -24.27 6.94
N LEU A 41 -1.51 -24.72 5.69
CA LEU A 41 -0.23 -24.56 4.99
C LEU A 41 0.06 -23.08 4.66
N ALA A 42 -0.96 -22.33 4.28
CA ALA A 42 -0.82 -20.89 4.06
C ALA A 42 -0.47 -20.17 5.37
N LEU A 43 -1.18 -20.51 6.46
CA LEU A 43 -0.91 -19.97 7.79
C LEU A 43 0.49 -20.34 8.29
N LEU A 44 0.93 -21.60 8.12
CA LEU A 44 2.27 -22.01 8.50
C LEU A 44 3.35 -21.26 7.73
N ARG A 45 3.20 -21.04 6.42
CA ARG A 45 4.14 -20.24 5.64
C ARG A 45 4.22 -18.82 6.18
N GLN A 46 3.07 -18.20 6.47
CA GLN A 46 2.98 -16.87 7.06
C GLN A 46 3.73 -16.80 8.40
N LEU A 47 3.42 -17.71 9.32
CA LEU A 47 4.07 -17.78 10.63
C LEU A 47 5.58 -18.03 10.51
N THR A 48 6.00 -18.91 9.60
CA THR A 48 7.41 -19.18 9.35
C THR A 48 8.13 -17.95 8.80
N HIS A 49 7.48 -17.20 7.92
CA HIS A 49 8.04 -15.96 7.37
C HIS A 49 8.23 -14.91 8.47
N VAL A 50 7.21 -14.66 9.28
CA VAL A 50 7.23 -13.66 10.37
C VAL A 50 8.22 -14.03 11.47
N LEU A 51 8.22 -15.30 11.90
CA LEU A 51 9.10 -15.79 12.99
C LEU A 51 10.52 -16.11 12.53
N GLY A 52 10.76 -16.18 11.23
CA GLY A 52 12.09 -16.33 10.64
C GLY A 52 12.94 -15.06 10.67
N ASP A 53 12.30 -13.90 10.89
CA ASP A 53 12.98 -12.63 11.14
C ASP A 53 13.28 -12.49 12.64
N GLU A 54 14.57 -12.47 12.99
CA GLU A 54 15.03 -12.42 14.39
C GLU A 54 14.54 -11.16 15.12
N ASP A 55 14.51 -10.00 14.45
CA ASP A 55 14.04 -8.74 15.03
C ASP A 55 12.54 -8.78 15.33
N THR A 56 11.75 -9.31 14.41
CA THR A 56 10.31 -9.51 14.58
C THR A 56 10.01 -10.53 15.68
N ALA A 57 10.74 -11.63 15.73
CA ALA A 57 10.60 -12.63 16.78
C ALA A 57 10.93 -12.07 18.17
N ALA A 58 12.01 -11.28 18.29
CA ALA A 58 12.38 -10.58 19.52
C ALA A 58 11.31 -9.56 19.95
N GLN A 59 10.75 -8.82 19.02
CA GLN A 59 9.66 -7.88 19.26
C GLN A 59 8.41 -8.61 19.79
N LEU A 60 8.01 -9.71 19.15
CA LEU A 60 6.86 -10.51 19.58
C LEU A 60 7.05 -11.11 20.98
N ALA A 61 8.28 -11.39 21.40
CA ALA A 61 8.57 -11.95 22.71
C ALA A 61 8.14 -10.99 23.86
N THR A 62 8.24 -9.69 23.67
CA THR A 62 8.04 -8.66 24.71
C THR A 62 6.88 -7.71 24.47
N LEU A 63 6.22 -7.77 23.32
CA LEU A 63 5.15 -6.86 22.93
C LEU A 63 3.90 -7.10 23.78
N ALA A 64 3.51 -6.11 24.59
CA ALA A 64 2.37 -6.19 25.49
C ALA A 64 1.01 -5.88 24.82
N ASP A 65 1.02 -5.19 23.68
CA ASP A 65 -0.17 -4.83 22.92
C ASP A 65 -0.67 -6.01 22.10
N VAL A 66 -1.82 -6.59 22.51
CA VAL A 66 -2.39 -7.79 21.90
C VAL A 66 -2.80 -7.57 20.46
N GLU A 67 -3.32 -6.41 20.10
CA GLU A 67 -3.73 -6.10 18.72
C GLU A 67 -2.52 -5.94 17.79
N LYS A 68 -1.48 -5.26 18.25
CA LYS A 68 -0.21 -5.19 17.53
C LYS A 68 0.47 -6.55 17.42
N PHE A 69 0.46 -7.33 18.49
CA PHE A 69 0.99 -8.70 18.47
C PHE A 69 0.30 -9.56 17.42
N ARG A 70 -1.03 -9.52 17.41
CA ARG A 70 -1.85 -10.22 16.42
C ARG A 70 -1.56 -9.74 14.98
N ALA A 71 -1.49 -8.43 14.78
CA ALA A 71 -1.20 -7.83 13.48
C ALA A 71 0.17 -8.26 12.95
N ILE A 72 1.22 -8.25 13.79
CA ILE A 72 2.55 -8.73 13.42
C ILE A 72 2.49 -10.22 13.05
N LEU A 73 1.89 -11.05 13.88
CA LEU A 73 1.84 -12.49 13.69
C LEU A 73 1.08 -12.90 12.42
N LEU A 74 0.01 -12.17 12.08
CA LEU A 74 -0.77 -12.38 10.87
C LEU A 74 -0.16 -11.70 9.61
N GLY A 75 0.99 -11.03 9.76
CA GLY A 75 1.58 -10.26 8.69
C GLY A 75 0.79 -8.97 8.36
N GLU A 76 -0.15 -8.58 9.25
CA GLU A 76 -0.93 -7.35 9.16
C GLU A 76 -0.14 -6.15 9.73
N SER A 77 1.02 -6.38 10.35
CA SER A 77 1.81 -5.36 11.04
C SER A 77 2.48 -4.36 10.10
N ASP A 78 2.56 -4.67 8.82
CA ASP A 78 2.83 -3.73 7.74
C ASP A 78 1.54 -3.33 7.01
N ALA A 79 0.42 -3.20 7.73
CA ALA A 79 -0.72 -2.48 7.18
C ALA A 79 -0.17 -1.14 6.69
N PHE A 80 -0.06 -1.02 5.38
CA PHE A 80 0.50 0.16 4.75
C PHE A 80 -0.23 1.39 5.27
N SER A 81 0.48 2.24 5.99
CA SER A 81 -0.04 3.51 6.49
C SER A 81 0.91 4.64 6.13
N ILE A 82 0.32 5.74 5.72
CA ILE A 82 1.05 6.96 5.39
C ILE A 82 1.13 7.80 6.66
N THR A 83 2.33 8.26 6.98
CA THR A 83 2.61 9.10 8.14
C THR A 83 2.98 10.52 7.73
N GLU A 84 2.96 11.45 8.66
CA GLU A 84 3.36 12.84 8.43
C GLU A 84 4.79 12.96 7.89
N GLU A 85 5.66 12.03 8.27
CA GLU A 85 7.06 12.00 7.84
C GLU A 85 7.22 11.88 6.33
N THR A 86 6.27 11.27 5.63
CA THR A 86 6.29 11.12 4.16
C THR A 86 5.60 12.26 3.41
N LEU A 87 5.09 13.25 4.13
CA LEU A 87 4.46 14.44 3.55
C LEU A 87 5.44 15.62 3.53
N SER A 88 5.42 16.39 2.45
CA SER A 88 6.16 17.65 2.30
C SER A 88 5.27 18.66 1.61
N LEU A 89 4.72 19.60 2.37
CA LEU A 89 3.74 20.54 1.88
C LEU A 89 4.35 21.94 1.69
N ASP A 90 3.79 22.69 0.76
CA ASP A 90 4.10 24.10 0.49
C ASP A 90 5.58 24.38 0.16
N ILE A 91 6.16 23.48 -0.64
CA ILE A 91 7.57 23.57 -1.07
C ILE A 91 7.70 24.68 -2.13
N GLU A 92 8.64 25.59 -1.92
CA GLU A 92 8.98 26.61 -2.90
C GLU A 92 9.87 26.02 -4.00
N THR A 93 9.25 25.55 -5.06
CA THR A 93 9.93 24.98 -6.23
C THR A 93 9.09 25.13 -7.49
N GLN A 94 9.75 25.12 -8.63
CA GLN A 94 9.18 25.02 -9.98
C GLN A 94 9.74 23.80 -10.72
N SER A 95 10.22 22.80 -9.98
CA SER A 95 10.83 21.59 -10.52
C SER A 95 10.11 20.35 -10.04
N LEU A 96 9.55 19.61 -10.98
CA LEU A 96 8.94 18.30 -10.72
C LEU A 96 9.99 17.31 -10.19
N LEU A 97 11.21 17.36 -10.72
CA LEU A 97 12.31 16.54 -10.24
C LEU A 97 12.65 16.81 -8.77
N THR A 98 12.61 18.06 -8.33
CA THR A 98 12.84 18.43 -6.92
C THR A 98 11.81 17.78 -6.01
N LEU A 99 10.52 17.84 -6.37
CA LEU A 99 9.44 17.18 -5.60
C LEU A 99 9.63 15.66 -5.56
N THR A 100 10.00 15.04 -6.67
CA THR A 100 10.32 13.60 -6.76
C THR A 100 11.51 13.23 -5.88
N ALA A 101 12.59 14.00 -5.91
CA ALA A 101 13.78 13.75 -5.11
C ALA A 101 13.52 13.86 -3.60
N ILE A 102 12.72 14.85 -3.17
CA ILE A 102 12.29 14.97 -1.76
C ILE A 102 11.53 13.73 -1.32
N ASN A 103 10.57 13.27 -2.11
CA ASN A 103 9.82 12.06 -1.81
C ASN A 103 10.72 10.83 -1.72
N ALA A 104 11.59 10.62 -2.71
CA ALA A 104 12.51 9.49 -2.73
C ALA A 104 13.44 9.48 -1.52
N GLY A 105 13.97 10.65 -1.13
CA GLY A 105 14.78 10.79 0.07
C GLY A 105 14.03 10.44 1.36
N LYS A 106 12.77 10.84 1.48
CA LYS A 106 11.92 10.46 2.63
C LYS A 106 11.64 8.97 2.69
N LEU A 107 11.33 8.34 1.55
CA LEU A 107 11.14 6.89 1.49
C LEU A 107 12.43 6.14 1.85
N GLN A 108 13.59 6.64 1.44
CA GLN A 108 14.88 6.07 1.78
C GLN A 108 15.19 6.20 3.28
N GLN A 109 14.91 7.37 3.89
CA GLN A 109 15.07 7.57 5.33
C GLN A 109 14.24 6.60 6.17
N GLN A 110 13.08 6.18 5.65
CA GLN A 110 12.23 5.17 6.28
C GLN A 110 12.63 3.73 5.94
N SER A 111 13.76 3.53 5.28
CA SER A 111 14.19 2.21 4.79
C SER A 111 13.11 1.50 3.95
N ALA A 112 12.29 2.30 3.26
CA ALA A 112 11.24 1.77 2.38
C ALA A 112 11.77 1.47 0.98
N VAL A 113 12.90 2.07 0.60
CA VAL A 113 13.52 1.92 -0.70
C VAL A 113 15.05 1.95 -0.61
N GLU A 114 15.71 1.33 -1.58
CA GLU A 114 17.15 1.32 -1.76
C GLU A 114 17.65 2.46 -2.66
N ASN A 115 18.98 2.62 -2.77
CA ASN A 115 19.62 3.58 -3.66
C ASN A 115 19.24 3.39 -5.14
N SER A 116 19.03 2.15 -5.57
CA SER A 116 18.59 1.80 -6.93
C SER A 116 17.23 2.41 -7.26
N PHE A 117 16.28 2.38 -6.31
CA PHE A 117 14.99 3.05 -6.45
C PHE A 117 15.16 4.56 -6.65
N VAL A 118 15.95 5.20 -5.78
CA VAL A 118 16.19 6.66 -5.85
C VAL A 118 16.76 7.05 -7.20
N SER A 119 17.77 6.31 -7.67
CA SER A 119 18.41 6.57 -8.97
C SER A 119 17.43 6.39 -10.14
N GLU A 120 16.61 5.37 -10.08
CA GLU A 120 15.63 5.07 -11.13
C GLU A 120 14.49 6.07 -11.14
N VAL A 121 13.88 6.39 -9.97
CA VAL A 121 12.71 7.26 -9.90
C VAL A 121 13.00 8.70 -10.31
N VAL A 122 14.23 9.20 -10.06
CA VAL A 122 14.63 10.55 -10.52
C VAL A 122 15.00 10.59 -11.99
N SER A 123 15.35 9.45 -12.58
CA SER A 123 15.69 9.32 -14.01
C SER A 123 14.46 9.05 -14.87
N ASN A 124 13.43 8.46 -14.29
CA ASN A 124 12.19 8.12 -14.99
C ASN A 124 11.27 9.34 -15.15
N SER A 125 10.51 9.34 -16.24
CA SER A 125 9.49 10.36 -16.45
C SER A 125 8.31 10.14 -15.49
N ALA A 126 7.93 11.18 -14.78
CA ALA A 126 6.71 11.19 -14.00
C ALA A 126 5.47 11.14 -14.90
N LEU A 127 4.39 10.57 -14.41
CA LEU A 127 3.11 10.44 -15.11
C LEU A 127 2.07 11.37 -14.52
N PRO A 128 1.38 12.18 -15.34
CA PRO A 128 0.30 13.03 -14.85
C PRO A 128 -0.92 12.18 -14.45
N LEU A 129 -1.36 12.35 -13.21
CA LEU A 129 -2.59 11.73 -12.68
C LEU A 129 -3.83 12.57 -12.99
N GLY A 130 -3.65 13.86 -13.17
CA GLY A 130 -4.70 14.87 -13.41
C GLY A 130 -4.69 15.97 -12.34
N LYS A 131 -5.39 17.07 -12.59
CA LYS A 131 -5.55 18.23 -11.69
C LYS A 131 -4.21 18.83 -11.18
N GLY A 132 -3.11 18.57 -11.84
CA GLY A 132 -1.77 18.98 -11.38
C GLY A 132 -1.08 18.00 -10.44
N LEU A 133 -1.65 16.83 -10.22
CA LEU A 133 -1.01 15.72 -9.52
C LEU A 133 -0.24 14.83 -10.51
N TRP A 134 0.91 14.36 -10.06
CA TRP A 134 1.81 13.49 -10.81
C TRP A 134 2.23 12.30 -9.95
N VAL A 135 2.53 11.19 -10.60
CA VAL A 135 2.97 9.94 -9.96
C VAL A 135 4.34 9.54 -10.49
N THR A 136 5.19 9.11 -9.58
CA THR A 136 6.50 8.51 -9.87
C THR A 136 6.63 7.18 -9.15
N ASP A 137 7.28 6.23 -9.79
CA ASP A 137 7.59 4.90 -9.26
C ASP A 137 8.89 4.37 -9.88
N ALA A 138 9.41 3.30 -9.32
CA ALA A 138 10.54 2.56 -9.87
C ALA A 138 10.26 1.05 -9.84
N VAL A 139 10.91 0.32 -10.73
CA VAL A 139 10.82 -1.15 -10.78
C VAL A 139 11.75 -1.77 -9.76
N SER A 140 12.95 -1.20 -9.61
CA SER A 140 13.99 -1.72 -8.71
C SER A 140 14.02 -1.00 -7.37
N GLY A 141 14.59 -1.66 -6.36
CA GLY A 141 14.87 -1.08 -5.06
C GLY A 141 13.68 -0.81 -4.16
N ASN A 142 12.54 -1.43 -4.43
CA ASN A 142 11.39 -1.42 -3.53
C ASN A 142 11.64 -2.41 -2.38
N VAL A 143 11.61 -1.95 -1.14
CA VAL A 143 11.83 -2.78 0.07
C VAL A 143 10.51 -3.07 0.78
N LYS A 144 9.67 -2.07 0.93
CA LYS A 144 8.31 -2.21 1.49
C LYS A 144 7.33 -1.26 0.81
N ASN A 145 6.02 -1.53 0.98
CA ASN A 145 4.99 -0.62 0.52
C ASN A 145 5.15 0.74 1.19
N ALA A 146 5.25 1.79 0.42
CA ALA A 146 5.37 3.15 0.93
C ALA A 146 4.89 4.18 -0.10
N LEU A 147 4.43 5.31 0.39
CA LEU A 147 4.05 6.45 -0.43
C LEU A 147 4.55 7.74 0.23
N ALA A 148 5.20 8.57 -0.55
CA ALA A 148 5.53 9.94 -0.15
C ALA A 148 4.82 10.93 -1.06
N PHE A 149 4.41 12.06 -0.50
CA PHE A 149 3.75 13.12 -1.21
C PHE A 149 4.41 14.47 -0.96
N SER A 150 4.77 15.15 -2.04
CA SER A 150 5.28 16.51 -2.01
C SER A 150 4.37 17.45 -2.79
N ARG A 151 4.02 18.59 -2.18
CA ARG A 151 3.19 19.63 -2.79
C ARG A 151 3.95 20.94 -2.92
N ALA A 152 3.97 21.50 -4.13
CA ALA A 152 4.53 22.82 -4.37
C ALA A 152 3.63 23.91 -3.76
N LYS A 153 4.22 24.99 -3.26
CA LYS A 153 3.48 26.16 -2.76
C LYS A 153 2.65 26.79 -3.85
N THR A 154 3.21 26.94 -5.03
CA THR A 154 2.53 27.48 -6.21
C THR A 154 2.50 26.47 -7.35
N ILE A 155 1.41 26.48 -8.12
CA ILE A 155 1.30 25.68 -9.34
C ILE A 155 2.33 26.18 -10.36
N PHE A 156 2.98 25.26 -11.06
CA PHE A 156 3.90 25.55 -12.16
C PHE A 156 3.64 24.64 -13.36
N ASN A 157 4.30 24.84 -14.49
CA ASN A 157 4.16 24.05 -15.69
C ASN A 157 5.38 23.15 -15.92
N HIS A 158 5.12 21.90 -16.28
CA HIS A 158 6.12 20.97 -16.78
C HIS A 158 5.61 20.35 -18.08
N ASN A 159 6.33 20.56 -19.17
CA ASN A 159 5.96 20.07 -20.51
C ASN A 159 4.50 20.38 -20.91
N GLY A 160 4.07 21.63 -20.65
CA GLY A 160 2.71 22.08 -20.99
C GLY A 160 1.60 21.62 -20.07
N LYS A 161 1.91 20.90 -18.99
CA LYS A 161 0.93 20.42 -18.01
C LYS A 161 1.19 21.01 -16.63
N ALA A 162 0.13 21.32 -15.91
CA ALA A 162 0.22 21.86 -14.55
C ALA A 162 0.84 20.83 -13.59
N VAL A 163 1.67 21.31 -12.66
CA VAL A 163 2.23 20.56 -11.53
C VAL A 163 1.89 21.30 -10.24
N LYS A 164 1.24 20.62 -9.32
CA LYS A 164 0.98 21.07 -7.95
C LYS A 164 1.55 20.10 -6.92
N GLY A 165 1.49 18.80 -7.19
CA GLY A 165 1.99 17.78 -6.28
C GLY A 165 2.50 16.53 -6.99
N VAL A 166 3.41 15.82 -6.35
CA VAL A 166 3.99 14.57 -6.81
C VAL A 166 3.81 13.50 -5.74
N LEU A 167 3.30 12.35 -6.14
CA LEU A 167 3.21 11.13 -5.35
C LEU A 167 4.31 10.18 -5.81
N THR A 168 5.16 9.73 -4.90
CA THR A 168 6.19 8.72 -5.19
C THR A 168 5.85 7.43 -4.45
N ILE A 169 5.78 6.32 -5.18
CA ILE A 169 5.22 5.06 -4.72
C ILE A 169 6.27 3.97 -4.77
N SER A 170 6.45 3.28 -3.65
CA SER A 170 7.13 1.99 -3.56
C SER A 170 6.09 0.91 -3.30
N ALA A 171 6.07 -0.12 -4.12
CA ALA A 171 5.09 -1.20 -4.05
C ALA A 171 5.80 -2.56 -4.14
N VAL A 172 5.60 -3.41 -3.13
CA VAL A 172 6.14 -4.78 -3.08
C VAL A 172 5.04 -5.84 -3.06
N ASN A 173 3.82 -5.47 -2.67
CA ASN A 173 2.67 -6.37 -2.64
C ASN A 173 1.35 -5.59 -2.77
N ASP A 174 0.23 -6.32 -2.74
CA ASP A 174 -1.11 -5.78 -3.01
C ASP A 174 -1.71 -4.92 -1.86
N GLN A 175 -1.09 -4.85 -0.70
CA GLN A 175 -1.62 -4.07 0.45
C GLN A 175 -1.70 -2.56 0.15
N ILE A 176 -0.91 -2.06 -0.80
CA ILE A 176 -0.96 -0.67 -1.24
C ILE A 176 -2.16 -0.36 -2.15
N ASN A 177 -2.81 -1.38 -2.72
CA ASN A 177 -3.82 -1.21 -3.77
C ASN A 177 -5.02 -0.37 -3.33
N GLU A 178 -5.47 -0.49 -2.09
CA GLU A 178 -6.55 0.35 -1.58
C GLU A 178 -6.18 1.83 -1.58
N THR A 179 -4.96 2.17 -1.17
CA THR A 179 -4.48 3.55 -1.20
C THR A 179 -4.34 4.05 -2.63
N LEU A 180 -3.83 3.22 -3.56
CA LEU A 180 -3.75 3.57 -4.98
C LEU A 180 -5.13 3.81 -5.59
N ALA A 181 -6.14 3.01 -5.23
CA ALA A 181 -7.51 3.22 -5.66
C ALA A 181 -8.07 4.56 -5.17
N ARG A 182 -7.77 4.96 -3.93
CA ARG A 182 -8.18 6.27 -3.39
C ARG A 182 -7.56 7.45 -4.14
N LEU A 183 -6.35 7.32 -4.67
CA LEU A 183 -5.72 8.38 -5.48
C LEU A 183 -6.50 8.69 -6.77
N LEU A 184 -7.40 7.81 -7.19
CA LEU A 184 -8.26 8.02 -8.35
C LEU A 184 -9.55 8.77 -8.01
N ASP A 185 -9.87 8.91 -6.73
CA ASP A 185 -11.04 9.64 -6.24
C ASP A 185 -10.82 11.15 -6.37
N ASP A 186 -11.78 11.84 -6.95
CA ASP A 186 -11.73 13.30 -7.18
C ASP A 186 -11.68 14.09 -5.87
N GLU A 187 -12.32 13.61 -4.80
CA GLU A 187 -12.33 14.26 -3.50
C GLU A 187 -10.96 14.12 -2.83
N VAL A 188 -10.36 12.91 -2.87
CA VAL A 188 -9.00 12.69 -2.38
C VAL A 188 -7.99 13.55 -3.13
N GLN A 189 -8.10 13.66 -4.46
CA GLN A 189 -7.24 14.53 -5.26
C GLN A 189 -7.37 16.00 -4.85
N ASN A 190 -8.59 16.50 -4.60
CA ASN A 190 -8.81 17.86 -4.13
C ASN A 190 -8.18 18.10 -2.75
N ILE A 191 -8.27 17.11 -1.84
CA ILE A 191 -7.62 17.18 -0.53
C ILE A 191 -6.09 17.21 -0.67
N LEU A 192 -5.51 16.42 -1.57
CA LEU A 192 -4.07 16.47 -1.85
C LEU A 192 -3.64 17.86 -2.33
N LEU A 193 -4.44 18.50 -3.17
CA LEU A 193 -4.11 19.80 -3.74
C LEU A 193 -4.19 20.97 -2.75
N SER A 194 -5.09 20.93 -1.77
CA SER A 194 -5.41 22.06 -0.90
C SER A 194 -5.56 21.74 0.58
N GLY A 195 -5.64 20.47 0.96
CA GLY A 195 -5.81 20.03 2.34
C GLY A 195 -4.57 20.26 3.22
N ASN A 196 -4.78 20.29 4.52
CA ASN A 196 -3.70 20.26 5.51
C ASN A 196 -3.18 18.84 5.72
N THR A 197 -2.09 18.70 6.47
CA THR A 197 -1.45 17.41 6.78
C THR A 197 -2.45 16.37 7.29
N GLN A 198 -3.28 16.73 8.27
CA GLN A 198 -4.24 15.80 8.88
C GLN A 198 -5.32 15.33 7.90
N GLN A 199 -5.83 16.23 7.06
CA GLN A 199 -6.81 15.91 6.03
C GLN A 199 -6.22 14.96 4.98
N ILE A 200 -4.97 15.20 4.56
CA ILE A 200 -4.26 14.35 3.60
C ILE A 200 -4.04 12.96 4.19
N LEU A 201 -3.55 12.88 5.44
CA LEU A 201 -3.35 11.59 6.12
C LEU A 201 -4.67 10.81 6.25
N THR A 202 -5.74 11.48 6.65
CA THR A 202 -7.07 10.87 6.76
C THR A 202 -7.55 10.34 5.41
N ALA A 203 -7.43 11.13 4.34
CA ALA A 203 -7.85 10.73 3.00
C ALA A 203 -7.04 9.54 2.46
N LEU A 204 -5.73 9.54 2.65
CA LEU A 204 -4.85 8.49 2.13
C LEU A 204 -4.93 7.20 2.96
N ASN A 205 -5.13 7.27 4.27
CA ASN A 205 -5.22 6.10 5.16
C ASN A 205 -6.66 5.54 5.29
N GLY A 206 -7.63 6.06 4.55
CA GLY A 206 -9.00 5.54 4.53
C GLY A 206 -9.83 5.91 5.76
N GLY A 207 -9.44 6.94 6.49
CA GLY A 207 -10.32 7.58 7.47
C GLY A 207 -11.54 8.14 6.76
N LYS A 208 -12.71 8.08 7.41
CA LYS A 208 -13.94 8.68 6.88
C LYS A 208 -13.77 10.19 6.72
N VAL A 209 -13.38 10.63 5.55
CA VAL A 209 -13.83 11.91 5.05
C VAL A 209 -15.34 11.74 4.89
N PRO A 210 -16.20 12.67 5.33
CA PRO A 210 -17.63 12.54 5.10
C PRO A 210 -17.87 12.56 3.59
N VAL A 211 -17.89 11.37 3.00
CA VAL A 211 -18.27 11.14 1.61
C VAL A 211 -19.78 11.28 1.59
N VAL A 212 -20.29 12.29 0.92
CA VAL A 212 -21.64 12.25 0.38
C VAL A 212 -21.66 11.03 -0.55
N ALA A 213 -22.32 9.99 -0.10
CA ALA A 213 -22.34 8.68 -0.71
C ALA A 213 -22.69 8.74 -2.20
N ALA A 214 -21.70 8.40 -3.03
CA ALA A 214 -22.01 7.82 -4.32
C ALA A 214 -21.92 6.30 -4.14
N GLN A 215 -23.02 5.70 -3.70
CA GLN A 215 -23.24 4.27 -3.83
C GLN A 215 -23.21 3.94 -5.32
N SER A 216 -22.29 3.11 -5.72
CA SER A 216 -22.43 2.36 -6.95
C SER A 216 -21.94 0.94 -6.72
N GLU A 217 -22.82 0.13 -6.09
CA GLU A 217 -22.85 -1.30 -6.39
C GLU A 217 -22.91 -1.46 -7.91
N GLY A 218 -22.00 -2.28 -8.45
CA GLY A 218 -21.89 -2.49 -9.88
C GLY A 218 -23.08 -3.18 -10.51
N GLN A 219 -24.18 -2.45 -10.71
CA GLN A 219 -25.18 -2.85 -11.68
C GLN A 219 -24.66 -2.50 -13.07
N ILE A 220 -24.39 -3.55 -13.86
CA ILE A 220 -24.11 -3.41 -15.30
C ILE A 220 -25.35 -2.76 -15.91
N ALA A 221 -25.21 -1.52 -16.35
CA ALA A 221 -26.28 -0.82 -17.03
C ALA A 221 -26.67 -1.60 -18.31
N THR A 222 -27.95 -1.79 -18.54
CA THR A 222 -28.49 -2.36 -19.78
C THR A 222 -27.99 -1.52 -20.95
N GLY A 223 -27.19 -2.15 -21.83
CA GLY A 223 -26.54 -1.47 -22.97
C GLY A 223 -25.04 -1.21 -22.81
N ALA A 224 -24.41 -1.67 -21.73
CA ALA A 224 -22.97 -1.58 -21.57
C ALA A 224 -22.22 -2.45 -22.57
N VAL A 225 -21.16 -1.91 -23.17
CA VAL A 225 -20.21 -2.69 -23.98
C VAL A 225 -19.16 -3.27 -23.05
N ILE A 226 -18.97 -4.58 -23.09
CA ILE A 226 -18.02 -5.32 -22.25
C ILE A 226 -16.87 -5.82 -23.10
N GLY A 227 -15.65 -5.59 -22.66
CA GLY A 227 -14.42 -6.14 -23.23
C GLY A 227 -13.57 -6.81 -22.16
N THR A 228 -12.99 -7.96 -22.49
CA THR A 228 -12.07 -8.68 -21.59
C THR A 228 -10.66 -8.64 -22.17
N PHE A 229 -9.69 -8.29 -21.33
CA PHE A 229 -8.29 -8.16 -21.71
C PHE A 229 -7.42 -8.92 -20.71
N THR A 230 -6.36 -9.55 -21.22
CA THR A 230 -5.36 -10.21 -20.37
C THR A 230 -4.15 -9.29 -20.21
N VAL A 231 -3.84 -8.92 -18.97
CA VAL A 231 -2.62 -8.19 -18.63
C VAL A 231 -1.45 -9.17 -18.63
N ARG A 232 -0.46 -8.93 -19.50
CA ARG A 232 0.66 -9.88 -19.74
C ARG A 232 1.97 -9.48 -19.09
N ASN A 233 2.02 -8.39 -18.32
CA ASN A 233 3.22 -8.00 -17.59
C ASN A 233 3.32 -8.74 -16.26
N GLU A 234 4.54 -9.01 -15.81
CA GLU A 234 4.84 -9.78 -14.60
C GLU A 234 4.19 -9.20 -13.33
N HIS A 235 3.99 -7.89 -13.29
CA HIS A 235 3.51 -7.16 -12.09
C HIS A 235 2.05 -6.70 -12.21
N GLY A 236 1.31 -7.11 -13.24
CA GLY A 236 -0.09 -6.72 -13.41
C GLY A 236 -0.31 -5.22 -13.63
N LEU A 237 -1.48 -4.71 -13.21
CA LEU A 237 -1.80 -3.28 -13.22
C LEU A 237 -1.25 -2.62 -11.94
N HIS A 238 0.04 -2.24 -11.95
CA HIS A 238 0.65 -1.42 -10.90
C HIS A 238 0.44 0.09 -11.16
N ALA A 239 1.01 0.96 -10.32
CA ALA A 239 0.72 2.40 -10.31
C ALA A 239 0.83 3.08 -11.69
N ARG A 240 1.91 2.79 -12.44
CA ARG A 240 2.16 3.40 -13.75
C ARG A 240 1.15 2.99 -14.83
N PRO A 241 0.88 1.71 -15.12
CA PRO A 241 -0.17 1.30 -16.05
C PRO A 241 -1.56 1.77 -15.63
N SER A 242 -1.86 1.78 -14.34
CA SER A 242 -3.14 2.28 -13.81
C SER A 242 -3.32 3.77 -14.06
N ALA A 243 -2.29 4.59 -13.84
CA ALA A 243 -2.33 6.02 -14.15
C ALA A 243 -2.55 6.29 -15.64
N VAL A 244 -1.89 5.51 -16.52
CA VAL A 244 -2.10 5.60 -17.98
C VAL A 244 -3.54 5.25 -18.33
N LEU A 245 -4.08 4.14 -17.81
CA LEU A 245 -5.45 3.72 -18.05
C LEU A 245 -6.45 4.79 -17.63
N VAL A 246 -6.30 5.37 -16.44
CA VAL A 246 -7.17 6.44 -15.94
C VAL A 246 -7.10 7.68 -16.82
N ASN A 247 -5.92 8.07 -17.29
CA ASN A 247 -5.78 9.21 -18.20
C ASN A 247 -6.45 8.96 -19.55
N GLU A 248 -6.42 7.74 -20.06
CA GLU A 248 -7.15 7.37 -21.28
C GLU A 248 -8.66 7.37 -21.06
N VAL A 249 -9.13 6.77 -19.96
CA VAL A 249 -10.56 6.73 -19.61
C VAL A 249 -11.15 8.13 -19.44
N LYS A 250 -10.42 9.08 -18.85
CA LYS A 250 -10.85 10.48 -18.67
C LYS A 250 -11.08 11.24 -19.97
N LYS A 251 -10.63 10.72 -21.11
CA LYS A 251 -10.91 11.32 -22.43
C LYS A 251 -12.33 11.04 -22.92
N PHE A 252 -13.04 10.13 -22.27
CA PHE A 252 -14.39 9.72 -22.64
C PHE A 252 -15.41 10.24 -21.62
N THR A 253 -16.62 10.54 -22.07
CA THR A 253 -17.75 10.96 -21.22
C THR A 253 -18.54 9.76 -20.67
N SER A 254 -18.29 8.56 -21.20
CA SER A 254 -18.95 7.32 -20.78
C SER A 254 -18.44 6.83 -19.43
N LYS A 255 -19.31 6.27 -18.62
CA LYS A 255 -18.91 5.59 -17.39
C LYS A 255 -18.17 4.29 -17.75
N ILE A 256 -16.92 4.17 -17.32
CA ILE A 256 -16.09 2.99 -17.54
C ILE A 256 -15.81 2.34 -16.19
N THR A 257 -16.05 1.03 -16.10
CA THR A 257 -15.77 0.21 -14.91
C THR A 257 -14.78 -0.88 -15.30
N VAL A 258 -13.77 -1.10 -14.48
CA VAL A 258 -12.77 -2.17 -14.65
C VAL A 258 -12.91 -3.16 -13.50
N GLN A 259 -13.01 -4.45 -13.82
CA GLN A 259 -13.10 -5.52 -12.85
C GLN A 259 -11.97 -6.54 -13.07
N ASN A 260 -11.34 -6.99 -12.01
CA ASN A 260 -10.38 -8.09 -12.07
C ASN A 260 -11.13 -9.43 -12.01
N LEU A 261 -11.05 -10.22 -13.10
CA LEU A 261 -11.74 -11.49 -13.20
C LEU A 261 -10.91 -12.69 -12.68
N THR A 262 -9.62 -12.47 -12.35
CA THR A 262 -8.72 -13.54 -11.87
C THR A 262 -8.65 -13.62 -10.35
N ARG A 263 -9.18 -12.64 -9.66
CA ARG A 263 -9.33 -12.63 -8.20
C ARG A 263 -10.80 -12.37 -7.89
N GLU A 264 -11.43 -13.31 -7.22
CA GLU A 264 -12.71 -13.07 -6.55
C GLU A 264 -12.43 -12.11 -5.38
N THR A 265 -12.77 -10.85 -5.55
CA THR A 265 -12.83 -9.86 -4.47
C THR A 265 -14.27 -9.47 -4.26
#